data_3f209008bd0876ba248bb3a5e9a5483e
#
_entry.id   3f209008bd0876ba248bb3a5e9a5483e
#
_cell.length_a   1.000
_cell.length_b   1.000
_cell.length_c   1.000
_cell.angle_alpha   90.00
_cell.angle_beta   90.00
_cell.angle_gamma   90.00
#
_symmetry.space_group_name_H-M   'P 1'
#
loop_
_entity.id
_entity.type
_entity.pdbx_description
1 polymer ?
#
loop_
_entity_poly.entity_id
_entity_poly.type
_entity_poly.pdbx_seq_one_letter_code
_entity_poly.pdbx_strand_id
1 'polypeptide(L)'
;LLHNKPFKKSANVVGNCMAKFHPHGDTSIYDTLVRLAQDFSMRYKLVDGQGNFGSVDGDPAAAMRYTECRLTKLAEEMLEDIDKRTVKFIPNFDNSITEPLVLPSKLPNLLINGSSGIAVGMATNIPPHNLGEVIDAIIKQIDNSEISIEELMATIQGPDFPTGALICGKEGIRQAYSTGRGKILVRAKTNIEQGKNRQVIIVDEIPFMVNKSELLEEIADLVRDKKINGISDLRDESDRHGIRVVVELKKDADPNVVLNQLFRHSRMQTTFGIIMLALVNNEPKILNIKSLIHNYIEHRKDVVRKRTLFDLNKAQTRAHILEGLIIALSNINNVIKLIKESKSVDVARQSLISNYSLTTEQATAILEMRLQRLTSLEQEKIRQEHKGLLKLIEELKSILSNPQKILDIIKKELNDLKQ
;
A
#
# COMPACT_ATOMS: atom_id res chain seq x y z
N LEU A 1 -15.11 1.84 -1.09
CA LEU A 1 -14.72 2.48 -2.36
C LEU A 1 -13.73 1.62 -3.15
N LEU A 2 -14.09 0.35 -3.43
CA LEU A 2 -13.22 -0.58 -4.17
C LEU A 2 -13.02 -0.09 -5.61
N HIS A 3 -11.88 -0.47 -6.22
CA HIS A 3 -11.48 -0.07 -7.58
C HIS A 3 -12.53 -0.40 -8.66
N ASN A 4 -13.32 -1.45 -8.45
CA ASN A 4 -14.39 -1.91 -9.36
C ASN A 4 -15.78 -1.30 -9.06
N LYS A 5 -15.87 -0.35 -8.14
CA LYS A 5 -17.10 0.36 -7.80
C LYS A 5 -17.12 1.75 -8.43
N PRO A 6 -18.31 2.35 -8.61
CA PRO A 6 -18.41 3.72 -9.10
C PRO A 6 -17.62 4.71 -8.22
N PHE A 7 -17.09 5.75 -8.87
CA PHE A 7 -16.46 6.87 -8.18
C PHE A 7 -17.43 7.54 -7.19
N LYS A 8 -16.88 8.11 -6.14
CA LYS A 8 -17.59 8.91 -5.14
C LYS A 8 -17.02 10.32 -5.10
N LYS A 9 -17.87 11.32 -4.87
CA LYS A 9 -17.41 12.70 -4.65
C LYS A 9 -16.37 12.74 -3.53
N SER A 10 -15.24 13.43 -3.77
CA SER A 10 -14.18 13.58 -2.78
C SER A 10 -14.69 14.20 -1.49
N ALA A 11 -15.65 15.14 -1.58
CA ALA A 11 -16.33 15.73 -0.42
C ALA A 11 -17.00 14.69 0.50
N ASN A 12 -17.56 13.61 -0.07
CA ASN A 12 -18.16 12.53 0.73
C ASN A 12 -17.09 11.75 1.51
N VAL A 13 -15.93 11.49 0.88
CA VAL A 13 -14.81 10.79 1.53
C VAL A 13 -14.21 11.64 2.64
N VAL A 14 -13.95 12.92 2.34
CA VAL A 14 -13.41 13.90 3.30
C VAL A 14 -14.34 14.04 4.51
N GLY A 15 -15.64 14.24 4.29
CA GLY A 15 -16.64 14.37 5.35
C GLY A 15 -16.71 13.12 6.25
N ASN A 16 -16.69 11.91 5.65
CA ASN A 16 -16.67 10.67 6.43
C ASN A 16 -15.37 10.48 7.25
N CYS A 17 -14.23 10.87 6.67
CA CYS A 17 -12.95 10.79 7.37
C CYS A 17 -12.92 11.77 8.55
N MET A 18 -13.33 13.02 8.33
CA MET A 18 -13.42 14.05 9.35
C MET A 18 -14.37 13.66 10.50
N ALA A 19 -15.53 13.13 10.17
CA ALA A 19 -16.53 12.78 11.16
C ALA A 19 -16.16 11.58 12.03
N LYS A 20 -15.34 10.63 11.52
CA LYS A 20 -15.11 9.35 12.17
C LYS A 20 -13.70 9.15 12.69
N PHE A 21 -12.70 9.70 12.02
CA PHE A 21 -11.29 9.35 12.25
C PHE A 21 -10.39 10.55 12.49
N HIS A 22 -10.67 11.71 11.91
CA HIS A 22 -9.77 12.86 11.95
C HIS A 22 -10.53 14.17 12.18
N PRO A 23 -10.78 14.56 13.45
CA PRO A 23 -11.62 15.71 13.82
C PRO A 23 -10.88 17.05 13.66
N HIS A 24 -10.31 17.29 12.47
CA HIS A 24 -9.61 18.53 12.11
C HIS A 24 -10.23 19.11 10.84
N GLY A 25 -9.67 20.22 10.34
CA GLY A 25 -10.15 20.85 9.12
C GLY A 25 -10.13 19.94 7.91
N ASP A 26 -11.09 20.10 7.01
CA ASP A 26 -11.27 19.34 5.78
C ASP A 26 -10.10 19.48 4.80
N THR A 27 -9.41 20.61 4.81
CA THR A 27 -8.27 20.91 3.92
C THR A 27 -7.16 19.88 4.09
N SER A 28 -6.75 19.56 5.32
CA SER A 28 -5.66 18.60 5.58
C SER A 28 -5.99 17.18 5.04
N ILE A 29 -7.25 16.78 5.13
CA ILE A 29 -7.75 15.50 4.64
C ILE A 29 -7.80 15.52 3.10
N TYR A 30 -8.33 16.62 2.53
CA TYR A 30 -8.46 16.73 1.08
C TYR A 30 -7.10 16.82 0.39
N ASP A 31 -6.16 17.62 0.92
CA ASP A 31 -4.81 17.72 0.38
C ASP A 31 -4.07 16.38 0.40
N THR A 32 -4.26 15.60 1.47
CA THR A 32 -3.73 14.24 1.54
C THR A 32 -4.35 13.33 0.47
N LEU A 33 -5.67 13.38 0.30
CA LEU A 33 -6.37 12.62 -0.74
C LEU A 33 -5.89 13.01 -2.14
N VAL A 34 -5.73 14.31 -2.39
CA VAL A 34 -5.20 14.84 -3.65
C VAL A 34 -3.80 14.29 -3.92
N ARG A 35 -2.89 14.36 -2.94
CA ARG A 35 -1.53 13.83 -3.08
C ARG A 35 -1.51 12.34 -3.42
N LEU A 36 -2.38 11.54 -2.80
CA LEU A 36 -2.48 10.10 -3.07
C LEU A 36 -2.98 9.77 -4.49
N ALA A 37 -3.59 10.73 -5.19
CA ALA A 37 -4.07 10.59 -6.56
C ALA A 37 -3.09 11.15 -7.62
N GLN A 38 -2.07 11.93 -7.22
CA GLN A 38 -1.12 12.57 -8.14
C GLN A 38 -0.02 11.61 -8.57
N ASP A 39 0.19 11.46 -9.87
CA ASP A 39 1.23 10.60 -10.46
C ASP A 39 2.65 11.20 -10.38
N PHE A 40 2.75 12.52 -10.22
CA PHE A 40 4.01 13.22 -9.96
C PHE A 40 4.40 13.28 -8.45
N SER A 41 3.47 12.92 -7.55
CA SER A 41 3.72 12.87 -6.10
C SER A 41 3.89 11.45 -5.57
N MET A 42 3.18 10.48 -6.15
CA MET A 42 3.18 9.08 -5.75
C MET A 42 3.78 8.21 -6.84
N ARG A 43 4.78 7.42 -6.50
CA ARG A 43 5.33 6.44 -7.45
C ARG A 43 4.30 5.37 -7.83
N TYR A 44 3.46 4.99 -6.87
CA TYR A 44 2.34 4.09 -7.04
C TYR A 44 1.10 4.70 -6.40
N LYS A 45 0.19 5.21 -7.21
CA LYS A 45 -1.03 5.87 -6.72
C LYS A 45 -1.89 4.93 -5.89
N LEU A 46 -2.40 5.44 -4.78
CA LEU A 46 -3.33 4.72 -3.91
C LEU A 46 -4.78 5.15 -4.14
N VAL A 47 -4.98 6.32 -4.71
CA VAL A 47 -6.29 6.86 -5.07
C VAL A 47 -6.38 6.98 -6.59
N ASP A 48 -7.45 6.42 -7.16
CA ASP A 48 -7.87 6.64 -8.54
C ASP A 48 -8.81 7.84 -8.55
N GLY A 49 -8.36 8.95 -9.16
CA GLY A 49 -9.04 10.23 -9.17
C GLY A 49 -9.65 10.56 -10.53
N GLN A 50 -10.84 11.16 -10.52
CA GLN A 50 -11.49 11.71 -11.69
C GLN A 50 -11.75 13.20 -11.49
N GLY A 51 -11.25 14.02 -12.42
CA GLY A 51 -11.28 15.48 -12.37
C GLY A 51 -9.86 16.07 -12.26
N ASN A 52 -9.79 17.34 -11.87
CA ASN A 52 -8.50 18.03 -11.71
C ASN A 52 -7.96 17.85 -10.29
N PHE A 53 -6.86 17.11 -10.17
CA PHE A 53 -6.10 16.88 -8.93
C PHE A 53 -4.78 17.69 -8.88
N GLY A 54 -4.71 18.79 -9.62
CA GLY A 54 -3.48 19.61 -9.70
C GLY A 54 -2.51 19.15 -10.78
N SER A 55 -1.40 19.86 -10.91
CA SER A 55 -0.38 19.58 -11.90
C SER A 55 1.03 19.73 -11.34
N VAL A 56 2.03 19.28 -12.10
CA VAL A 56 3.45 19.48 -11.78
C VAL A 56 3.87 20.96 -11.85
N ASP A 57 3.02 21.80 -12.44
CA ASP A 57 3.17 23.26 -12.51
C ASP A 57 2.75 23.98 -11.22
N GLY A 58 2.26 23.21 -10.25
CA GLY A 58 1.79 23.77 -8.99
C GLY A 58 0.34 24.24 -9.03
N ASP A 59 -0.41 23.97 -10.10
CA ASP A 59 -1.83 24.26 -10.13
C ASP A 59 -2.54 23.52 -8.99
N PRO A 60 -3.42 24.20 -8.23
CA PRO A 60 -4.16 23.54 -7.17
C PRO A 60 -5.20 22.56 -7.73
N ALA A 61 -5.54 21.56 -6.95
CA ALA A 61 -6.68 20.69 -7.26
C ALA A 61 -7.98 21.49 -7.27
N ALA A 62 -8.93 21.06 -8.08
CA ALA A 62 -10.29 21.60 -8.03
C ALA A 62 -10.93 21.32 -6.66
N ALA A 63 -11.89 22.14 -6.24
CA ALA A 63 -12.57 21.94 -4.96
C ALA A 63 -13.20 20.53 -4.88
N MET A 64 -13.19 19.92 -3.69
CA MET A 64 -13.59 18.53 -3.43
C MET A 64 -15.01 18.17 -3.87
N ARG A 65 -15.89 19.16 -4.08
CA ARG A 65 -17.23 18.96 -4.63
C ARG A 65 -17.25 18.63 -6.13
N TYR A 66 -16.17 18.95 -6.86
CA TYR A 66 -16.04 18.68 -8.30
C TYR A 66 -15.26 17.40 -8.58
N THR A 67 -14.30 17.04 -7.73
CA THR A 67 -13.50 15.83 -7.93
C THR A 67 -14.20 14.59 -7.39
N GLU A 68 -13.87 13.45 -7.99
CA GLU A 68 -14.34 12.13 -7.58
C GLU A 68 -13.17 11.18 -7.38
N CYS A 69 -13.33 10.21 -6.50
CA CYS A 69 -12.25 9.28 -6.18
C CYS A 69 -12.77 7.89 -5.82
N ARG A 70 -11.87 6.92 -5.90
CA ARG A 70 -11.99 5.56 -5.39
C ARG A 70 -10.59 5.01 -5.10
N LEU A 71 -10.50 3.84 -4.47
CA LEU A 71 -9.23 3.16 -4.29
C LEU A 71 -8.70 2.63 -5.63
N THR A 72 -7.38 2.59 -5.77
CA THR A 72 -6.74 1.79 -6.81
C THR A 72 -6.75 0.31 -6.42
N LYS A 73 -6.56 -0.60 -7.38
CA LYS A 73 -6.41 -2.02 -7.10
C LYS A 73 -5.26 -2.28 -6.11
N LEU A 74 -4.16 -1.56 -6.27
CA LEU A 74 -2.99 -1.67 -5.39
C LEU A 74 -3.29 -1.24 -3.95
N ALA A 75 -4.12 -0.20 -3.76
CA ALA A 75 -4.51 0.25 -2.42
C ALA A 75 -5.38 -0.77 -1.68
N GLU A 76 -6.13 -1.61 -2.38
CA GLU A 76 -6.93 -2.68 -1.77
C GLU A 76 -6.05 -3.74 -1.10
N GLU A 77 -4.85 -4.00 -1.64
CA GLU A 77 -3.87 -4.92 -1.05
C GLU A 77 -3.34 -4.46 0.32
N MET A 78 -3.48 -3.17 0.63
CA MET A 78 -3.16 -2.64 1.96
C MET A 78 -4.23 -2.97 3.00
N LEU A 79 -5.46 -3.24 2.58
CA LEU A 79 -6.63 -3.47 3.44
C LEU A 79 -7.06 -4.94 3.51
N GLU A 80 -6.49 -5.80 2.68
CA GLU A 80 -6.85 -7.21 2.65
C GLU A 80 -6.65 -7.86 4.01
N ASP A 81 -7.59 -8.72 4.39
CA ASP A 81 -7.62 -9.42 5.68
C ASP A 81 -7.82 -8.52 6.94
N ILE A 82 -8.17 -7.24 6.78
CA ILE A 82 -8.39 -6.33 7.92
C ILE A 82 -9.52 -6.83 8.84
N ASP A 83 -10.55 -7.45 8.26
CA ASP A 83 -11.70 -8.00 8.97
C ASP A 83 -11.40 -9.32 9.72
N LYS A 84 -10.21 -9.89 9.52
CA LYS A 84 -9.77 -11.15 10.12
C LYS A 84 -8.98 -10.97 11.42
N ARG A 85 -9.10 -9.84 12.09
CA ARG A 85 -8.37 -9.52 13.34
C ARG A 85 -6.85 -9.64 13.21
N THR A 86 -6.32 -9.32 12.05
CA THR A 86 -4.90 -9.42 11.72
C THR A 86 -4.07 -8.34 12.38
N VAL A 87 -4.68 -7.19 12.68
CA VAL A 87 -4.05 -6.03 13.31
C VAL A 87 -4.83 -5.59 14.56
N LYS A 88 -4.18 -4.83 15.43
CA LYS A 88 -4.82 -4.29 16.63
C LYS A 88 -5.69 -3.11 16.23
N PHE A 89 -6.92 -3.08 16.78
CA PHE A 89 -7.83 -1.95 16.70
C PHE A 89 -7.81 -1.18 18.03
N ILE A 90 -7.92 0.13 17.93
CA ILE A 90 -8.01 1.06 19.05
C ILE A 90 -9.28 1.91 18.89
N PRO A 91 -9.83 2.47 19.96
CA PRO A 91 -10.91 3.44 19.85
C PRO A 91 -10.46 4.65 19.05
N ASN A 92 -11.37 5.23 18.24
CA ASN A 92 -11.16 6.52 17.59
C ASN A 92 -11.20 7.67 18.63
N PHE A 93 -11.10 8.92 18.16
CA PHE A 93 -10.99 10.11 19.02
C PHE A 93 -12.17 10.32 20.01
N ASP A 94 -13.39 9.85 19.69
CA ASP A 94 -14.60 10.00 20.51
C ASP A 94 -15.10 8.66 21.10
N ASN A 95 -14.36 7.56 20.93
CA ASN A 95 -14.71 6.20 21.34
C ASN A 95 -16.00 5.63 20.72
N SER A 96 -16.54 6.24 19.65
CA SER A 96 -17.78 5.76 19.00
C SER A 96 -17.55 4.54 18.12
N ILE A 97 -16.36 4.42 17.53
CA ILE A 97 -15.96 3.31 16.66
C ILE A 97 -14.51 2.93 16.95
N THR A 98 -14.04 1.85 16.33
CA THR A 98 -12.63 1.45 16.39
C THR A 98 -11.94 1.65 15.06
N GLU A 99 -10.65 1.94 15.11
CA GLU A 99 -9.77 2.10 13.94
C GLU A 99 -8.52 1.22 14.07
N PRO A 100 -7.93 0.77 12.96
CA PRO A 100 -6.72 -0.04 13.01
C PRO A 100 -5.52 0.82 13.39
N LEU A 101 -4.69 0.32 14.31
CA LEU A 101 -3.43 0.99 14.69
C LEU A 101 -2.42 1.02 13.53
N VAL A 102 -2.40 -0.05 12.74
CA VAL A 102 -1.62 -0.21 11.50
C VAL A 102 -2.47 -1.01 10.50
N LEU A 103 -2.15 -0.92 9.21
CA LEU A 103 -2.83 -1.72 8.19
C LEU A 103 -2.15 -3.09 8.02
N PRO A 104 -2.91 -4.15 7.66
CA PRO A 104 -2.37 -5.48 7.40
C PRO A 104 -1.61 -5.58 6.07
N SER A 105 -1.14 -4.50 5.54
CA SER A 105 -0.66 -4.26 4.19
C SER A 105 0.23 -5.39 3.64
N LYS A 106 -0.15 -5.97 2.50
CA LYS A 106 0.75 -6.80 1.69
C LYS A 106 1.78 -5.96 0.95
N LEU A 107 1.40 -4.71 0.64
CA LEU A 107 2.23 -3.78 -0.08
C LEU A 107 3.31 -3.20 0.85
N PRO A 108 4.60 -3.23 0.48
CA PRO A 108 5.67 -2.58 1.23
C PRO A 108 5.64 -1.05 1.01
N ASN A 109 4.51 -0.42 1.34
CA ASN A 109 4.16 0.95 0.93
C ASN A 109 5.18 1.99 1.38
N LEU A 110 5.78 1.83 2.58
CA LEU A 110 6.78 2.76 3.09
C LEU A 110 8.02 2.85 2.18
N LEU A 111 8.42 1.73 1.57
CA LEU A 111 9.56 1.70 0.65
C LEU A 111 9.18 2.13 -0.77
N ILE A 112 8.05 1.67 -1.30
CA ILE A 112 7.72 1.92 -2.70
C ILE A 112 7.20 3.33 -2.97
N ASN A 113 6.52 3.95 -2.01
CA ASN A 113 6.02 5.33 -2.11
C ASN A 113 6.81 6.32 -1.26
N GLY A 114 7.65 5.82 -0.38
CA GLY A 114 8.37 6.66 0.56
C GLY A 114 7.47 7.34 1.60
N SER A 115 8.06 8.25 2.34
CA SER A 115 7.34 9.08 3.32
C SER A 115 8.12 10.35 3.59
N SER A 116 7.44 11.47 3.72
CA SER A 116 8.04 12.74 4.13
C SER A 116 7.18 13.37 5.22
N GLY A 117 7.82 13.79 6.30
CA GLY A 117 7.11 14.42 7.41
C GLY A 117 8.04 15.05 8.43
N ILE A 118 7.55 16.07 9.10
CA ILE A 118 8.28 16.83 10.13
C ILE A 118 7.46 16.77 11.42
N ALA A 119 8.10 16.33 12.49
CA ALA A 119 7.55 16.34 13.83
C ALA A 119 8.45 17.13 14.77
N VAL A 120 8.01 17.36 16.01
CA VAL A 120 8.84 18.03 17.01
C VAL A 120 10.04 17.15 17.34
N GLY A 121 11.24 17.68 17.09
CA GLY A 121 12.51 17.00 17.38
C GLY A 121 12.92 15.88 16.40
N MET A 122 12.11 15.57 15.37
CA MET A 122 12.45 14.54 14.40
C MET A 122 11.81 14.79 13.04
N ALA A 123 12.43 14.25 11.99
CA ALA A 123 11.89 14.28 10.64
C ALA A 123 12.15 12.93 9.93
N THR A 124 11.27 12.58 9.01
CA THR A 124 11.45 11.47 8.08
C THR A 124 11.44 11.97 6.65
N ASN A 125 12.26 11.40 5.79
CA ASN A 125 12.26 11.65 4.35
C ASN A 125 12.78 10.41 3.64
N ILE A 126 11.90 9.44 3.46
CA ILE A 126 12.19 8.15 2.83
C ILE A 126 11.83 8.30 1.34
N PRO A 127 12.77 8.10 0.42
CA PRO A 127 12.47 8.18 -1.01
C PRO A 127 11.66 6.97 -1.47
N PRO A 128 10.88 7.10 -2.56
CA PRO A 128 10.20 5.99 -3.21
C PRO A 128 11.18 5.07 -3.94
N HIS A 129 10.79 3.79 -4.12
CA HIS A 129 11.59 2.75 -4.79
C HIS A 129 10.75 1.94 -5.77
N ASN A 130 11.40 1.26 -6.69
CA ASN A 130 10.75 0.37 -7.63
C ASN A 130 10.16 -0.86 -6.92
N LEU A 131 8.86 -1.15 -7.14
CA LEU A 131 8.14 -2.25 -6.51
C LEU A 131 8.81 -3.61 -6.78
N GLY A 132 9.21 -3.85 -8.04
CA GLY A 132 9.85 -5.12 -8.41
C GLY A 132 11.17 -5.35 -7.68
N GLU A 133 12.03 -4.31 -7.62
CA GLU A 133 13.31 -4.37 -6.90
C GLU A 133 13.11 -4.58 -5.40
N VAL A 134 12.14 -3.89 -4.80
CA VAL A 134 11.82 -4.04 -3.37
C VAL A 134 11.32 -5.45 -3.08
N ILE A 135 10.43 -6.00 -3.89
CA ILE A 135 9.93 -7.38 -3.75
C ILE A 135 11.08 -8.38 -3.85
N ASP A 136 11.93 -8.25 -4.87
CA ASP A 136 13.07 -9.15 -5.06
C ASP A 136 14.05 -9.10 -3.87
N ALA A 137 14.28 -7.92 -3.30
CA ALA A 137 15.11 -7.77 -2.11
C ALA A 137 14.47 -8.38 -0.86
N ILE A 138 13.15 -8.23 -0.69
CA ILE A 138 12.40 -8.87 0.40
C ILE A 138 12.51 -10.40 0.29
N ILE A 139 12.31 -10.96 -0.90
CA ILE A 139 12.42 -12.40 -1.14
C ILE A 139 13.83 -12.90 -0.84
N LYS A 140 14.88 -12.19 -1.30
CA LYS A 140 16.28 -12.53 -0.98
C LYS A 140 16.56 -12.51 0.52
N GLN A 141 16.02 -11.54 1.26
CA GLN A 141 16.20 -11.48 2.70
C GLN A 141 15.39 -12.55 3.45
N ILE A 142 14.25 -13.01 2.89
CA ILE A 142 13.52 -14.18 3.41
C ILE A 142 14.36 -15.45 3.21
N ASP A 143 15.01 -15.61 2.05
CA ASP A 143 15.83 -16.78 1.75
C ASP A 143 17.17 -16.81 2.49
N ASN A 144 17.72 -15.62 2.77
CA ASN A 144 18.96 -15.46 3.54
C ASN A 144 18.83 -14.31 4.53
N SER A 145 18.53 -14.61 5.80
CA SER A 145 18.40 -13.60 6.86
C SER A 145 19.68 -12.81 7.12
N GLU A 146 20.84 -13.42 6.81
CA GLU A 146 22.17 -12.83 7.01
C GLU A 146 22.66 -12.06 5.78
N ILE A 147 21.83 -11.87 4.75
CA ILE A 147 22.17 -11.09 3.55
C ILE A 147 22.79 -9.74 3.92
N SER A 148 23.85 -9.35 3.26
CA SER A 148 24.52 -8.06 3.49
C SER A 148 23.75 -6.89 2.86
N ILE A 149 24.06 -5.68 3.30
CA ILE A 149 23.47 -4.47 2.71
C ILE A 149 23.95 -4.30 1.26
N GLU A 150 25.20 -4.64 0.98
CA GLU A 150 25.78 -4.61 -0.36
C GLU A 150 25.04 -5.54 -1.33
N GLU A 151 24.68 -6.74 -0.91
CA GLU A 151 23.89 -7.69 -1.71
C GLU A 151 22.46 -7.19 -1.94
N LEU A 152 21.85 -6.53 -0.94
CA LEU A 152 20.56 -5.88 -1.10
C LEU A 152 20.63 -4.70 -2.09
N MET A 153 21.71 -3.90 -2.05
CA MET A 153 21.96 -2.80 -2.98
C MET A 153 22.21 -3.26 -4.42
N ALA A 154 22.64 -4.49 -4.62
CA ALA A 154 22.71 -5.07 -5.98
C ALA A 154 21.29 -5.31 -6.57
N THR A 155 20.26 -5.37 -5.71
CA THR A 155 18.86 -5.56 -6.12
C THR A 155 18.10 -4.23 -6.12
N ILE A 156 18.14 -3.47 -5.01
CA ILE A 156 17.57 -2.12 -4.93
C ILE A 156 18.69 -1.14 -5.26
N GLN A 157 18.76 -0.73 -6.53
CA GLN A 157 19.89 0.08 -7.01
C GLN A 157 19.85 1.52 -6.50
N GLY A 158 18.68 2.03 -6.15
CA GLY A 158 18.48 3.38 -5.62
C GLY A 158 17.01 3.79 -5.58
N PRO A 159 16.74 5.02 -5.16
CA PRO A 159 15.41 5.61 -5.26
C PRO A 159 14.88 5.66 -6.69
N ASP A 160 13.56 5.50 -6.83
CA ASP A 160 12.84 5.56 -8.11
C ASP A 160 11.73 6.62 -8.00
N PHE A 161 12.05 7.84 -8.44
CA PHE A 161 11.16 8.98 -8.30
C PHE A 161 10.06 8.99 -9.36
N PRO A 162 8.82 9.40 -9.04
CA PRO A 162 7.71 9.44 -10.01
C PRO A 162 7.95 10.43 -11.16
N THR A 163 8.74 11.49 -10.95
CA THR A 163 9.09 12.47 -11.97
C THR A 163 10.36 12.11 -12.75
N GLY A 164 10.93 10.92 -12.53
CA GLY A 164 12.18 10.48 -13.18
C GLY A 164 13.39 11.22 -12.65
N ALA A 165 14.18 11.81 -13.56
CA ALA A 165 15.45 12.47 -13.30
C ALA A 165 16.63 11.51 -13.05
N LEU A 166 17.83 12.04 -12.90
CA LEU A 166 19.07 11.28 -12.75
C LEU A 166 19.68 11.48 -11.36
N ILE A 167 20.02 10.39 -10.70
CA ILE A 167 20.77 10.44 -9.44
C ILE A 167 22.27 10.43 -9.78
N CYS A 168 22.98 11.45 -9.31
CA CYS A 168 24.40 11.60 -9.55
C CYS A 168 25.25 10.94 -8.47
N GLY A 169 25.92 9.85 -8.81
CA GLY A 169 26.79 9.10 -7.92
C GLY A 169 26.01 8.08 -7.05
N LYS A 170 26.75 7.08 -6.52
CA LYS A 170 26.19 5.99 -5.72
C LYS A 170 26.51 6.11 -4.21
N GLU A 171 27.44 6.98 -3.84
CA GLU A 171 27.92 7.07 -2.45
C GLU A 171 26.82 7.54 -1.48
N GLY A 172 26.01 8.53 -1.90
CA GLY A 172 24.89 9.00 -1.08
C GLY A 172 23.83 7.94 -0.87
N ILE A 173 23.55 7.09 -1.87
CA ILE A 173 22.65 5.94 -1.76
C ILE A 173 23.23 4.93 -0.78
N ARG A 174 24.52 4.56 -0.95
CA ARG A 174 25.20 3.61 -0.08
C ARG A 174 25.17 4.05 1.39
N GLN A 175 25.50 5.32 1.64
CA GLN A 175 25.45 5.89 2.98
C GLN A 175 24.03 5.82 3.56
N ALA A 176 23.00 6.22 2.79
CA ALA A 176 21.62 6.18 3.24
C ALA A 176 21.16 4.76 3.58
N TYR A 177 21.46 3.78 2.71
CA TYR A 177 21.01 2.41 2.91
C TYR A 177 21.76 1.70 4.04
N SER A 178 23.02 2.08 4.31
CA SER A 178 23.80 1.51 5.41
C SER A 178 23.45 2.13 6.77
N THR A 179 23.21 3.44 6.82
CA THR A 179 23.08 4.17 8.09
C THR A 179 21.67 4.70 8.37
N GLY A 180 20.77 4.67 7.38
CA GLY A 180 19.48 5.33 7.44
C GLY A 180 19.52 6.82 7.17
N ARG A 181 20.70 7.41 6.90
CA ARG A 181 20.87 8.83 6.57
C ARG A 181 21.85 9.01 5.42
N GLY A 182 21.49 9.89 4.47
CA GLY A 182 22.34 10.20 3.34
C GLY A 182 21.85 11.40 2.56
N LYS A 183 22.63 11.82 1.57
CA LYS A 183 22.28 12.89 0.64
C LYS A 183 22.57 12.42 -0.76
N ILE A 184 21.59 12.53 -1.63
CA ILE A 184 21.74 12.24 -3.06
C ILE A 184 21.54 13.51 -3.85
N LEU A 185 22.29 13.62 -4.95
CA LEU A 185 22.17 14.72 -5.91
C LEU A 185 21.28 14.25 -7.05
N VAL A 186 20.19 14.97 -7.29
CA VAL A 186 19.21 14.66 -8.35
C VAL A 186 19.28 15.74 -9.41
N ARG A 187 19.45 15.35 -10.67
CA ARG A 187 19.51 16.23 -11.84
C ARG A 187 18.37 15.98 -12.79
N ALA A 188 17.86 17.05 -13.38
CA ALA A 188 16.97 16.98 -14.51
C ALA A 188 17.61 16.15 -15.65
N LYS A 189 16.80 15.36 -16.33
CA LYS A 189 17.22 14.66 -17.55
C LYS A 189 17.08 15.58 -18.73
N THR A 190 18.17 15.74 -19.47
CA THR A 190 18.26 16.71 -20.57
C THR A 190 18.88 16.10 -21.81
N ASN A 191 18.41 16.54 -22.95
CA ASN A 191 18.98 16.23 -24.27
C ASN A 191 19.37 17.53 -25.02
N ILE A 192 20.42 17.49 -25.80
CA ILE A 192 20.80 18.59 -26.65
C ILE A 192 20.40 18.24 -28.08
N GLU A 193 19.54 19.06 -28.69
CA GLU A 193 19.03 18.88 -30.04
C GLU A 193 19.52 20.02 -30.96
N GLN A 194 19.66 19.72 -32.24
CA GLN A 194 19.92 20.73 -33.26
C GLN A 194 18.59 21.28 -33.78
N GLY A 195 18.24 22.50 -33.38
CA GLY A 195 17.12 23.23 -33.94
C GLY A 195 17.41 23.76 -35.37
N LYS A 196 16.43 24.45 -35.94
CA LYS A 196 16.56 24.96 -37.36
C LYS A 196 17.80 25.83 -37.58
N ASN A 197 18.15 26.69 -36.65
CA ASN A 197 19.28 27.62 -36.76
C ASN A 197 20.16 27.73 -35.50
N ARG A 198 19.79 27.03 -34.43
CA ARG A 198 20.40 27.12 -33.09
C ARG A 198 20.29 25.78 -32.38
N GLN A 199 21.16 25.57 -31.42
CA GLN A 199 21.06 24.44 -30.53
C GLN A 199 20.03 24.73 -29.44
N VAL A 200 19.35 23.67 -28.99
CA VAL A 200 18.37 23.72 -27.93
C VAL A 200 18.70 22.67 -26.90
N ILE A 201 18.49 22.99 -25.61
CA ILE A 201 18.51 22.03 -24.52
C ILE A 201 17.05 21.70 -24.23
N ILE A 202 16.72 20.43 -24.33
CA ILE A 202 15.40 19.89 -23.97
C ILE A 202 15.48 19.28 -22.56
N VAL A 203 14.55 19.62 -21.67
CA VAL A 203 14.42 19.03 -20.36
C VAL A 203 13.19 18.12 -20.39
N ASP A 204 13.42 16.82 -20.26
CA ASP A 204 12.36 15.79 -20.33
C ASP A 204 11.87 15.38 -18.93
N GLU A 205 12.74 15.46 -17.92
CA GLU A 205 12.41 15.10 -16.54
C GLU A 205 13.03 16.12 -15.57
N ILE A 206 12.31 16.45 -14.50
CA ILE A 206 12.75 17.39 -13.47
C ILE A 206 12.92 16.68 -12.13
N PRO A 207 13.76 17.17 -11.21
CA PRO A 207 13.93 16.59 -9.90
C PRO A 207 12.61 16.50 -9.12
N PHE A 208 12.47 15.44 -8.32
CA PHE A 208 11.27 15.19 -7.52
C PHE A 208 10.97 16.36 -6.58
N MET A 209 9.69 16.70 -6.45
CA MET A 209 9.16 17.82 -5.66
C MET A 209 9.57 19.23 -6.18
N VAL A 210 10.11 19.34 -7.37
CA VAL A 210 10.34 20.64 -8.01
C VAL A 210 9.08 21.04 -8.80
N ASN A 211 8.60 22.25 -8.56
CA ASN A 211 7.53 22.87 -9.33
C ASN A 211 8.10 23.34 -10.67
N LYS A 212 7.48 22.90 -11.79
CA LYS A 212 7.99 23.20 -13.15
C LYS A 212 7.87 24.69 -13.49
N SER A 213 6.73 25.33 -13.19
CA SER A 213 6.52 26.74 -13.49
C SER A 213 7.48 27.64 -12.71
N GLU A 214 7.67 27.38 -11.40
CA GLU A 214 8.64 28.10 -10.59
C GLU A 214 10.09 27.89 -11.07
N LEU A 215 10.43 26.70 -11.58
CA LEU A 215 11.73 26.42 -12.18
C LEU A 215 11.96 27.28 -13.43
N LEU A 216 10.95 27.41 -14.29
CA LEU A 216 11.02 28.24 -15.48
C LEU A 216 11.17 29.72 -15.13
N GLU A 217 10.42 30.22 -14.15
CA GLU A 217 10.57 31.60 -13.66
C GLU A 217 11.97 31.83 -13.09
N GLU A 218 12.50 30.91 -12.29
CA GLU A 218 13.86 30.97 -11.73
C GLU A 218 14.91 31.04 -12.85
N ILE A 219 14.78 30.22 -13.90
CA ILE A 219 15.70 30.26 -15.03
C ILE A 219 15.61 31.59 -15.77
N ALA A 220 14.40 32.11 -16.01
CA ALA A 220 14.21 33.40 -16.66
C ALA A 220 14.84 34.55 -15.86
N ASP A 221 14.70 34.53 -14.54
CA ASP A 221 15.31 35.51 -13.64
C ASP A 221 16.84 35.43 -13.66
N LEU A 222 17.42 34.23 -13.67
CA LEU A 222 18.85 34.02 -13.77
C LEU A 222 19.44 34.58 -15.12
N VAL A 223 18.66 34.48 -16.19
CA VAL A 223 19.03 35.06 -17.50
C VAL A 223 18.92 36.59 -17.47
N ARG A 224 17.84 37.14 -16.89
CA ARG A 224 17.62 38.59 -16.73
C ARG A 224 18.72 39.23 -15.87
N ASP A 225 19.10 38.57 -14.80
CA ASP A 225 20.17 39.01 -13.88
C ASP A 225 21.58 38.78 -14.44
N LYS A 226 21.69 38.24 -15.66
CA LYS A 226 22.97 37.91 -16.34
C LYS A 226 23.87 36.93 -15.59
N LYS A 227 23.27 36.11 -14.68
CA LYS A 227 23.97 35.03 -13.99
C LYS A 227 24.19 33.83 -14.91
N ILE A 228 23.26 33.61 -15.83
CA ILE A 228 23.40 32.66 -16.93
C ILE A 228 23.35 33.40 -18.23
N ASN A 229 24.40 33.18 -19.05
CA ASN A 229 24.50 33.77 -20.39
C ASN A 229 24.33 32.67 -21.43
N GLY A 230 23.96 33.06 -22.67
CA GLY A 230 23.87 32.10 -23.78
C GLY A 230 22.45 31.55 -24.04
N ILE A 231 21.47 31.87 -23.23
CA ILE A 231 20.05 31.54 -23.46
C ILE A 231 19.42 32.65 -24.29
N SER A 232 18.68 32.28 -25.33
CA SER A 232 17.96 33.17 -26.24
C SER A 232 16.45 33.19 -25.92
N ASP A 233 15.88 32.03 -25.65
CA ASP A 233 14.46 31.87 -25.38
C ASP A 233 14.20 30.65 -24.44
N LEU A 234 13.10 30.69 -23.73
CA LEU A 234 12.65 29.63 -22.82
C LEU A 234 11.17 29.35 -23.06
N ARG A 235 10.82 28.13 -23.41
CA ARG A 235 9.43 27.72 -23.67
C ARG A 235 9.06 26.45 -22.93
N ASP A 236 7.83 26.38 -22.52
CA ASP A 236 7.19 25.17 -22.05
C ASP A 236 6.36 24.56 -23.19
N GLU A 237 6.78 23.42 -23.67
CA GLU A 237 6.09 22.62 -24.70
C GLU A 237 5.53 21.31 -24.10
N SER A 238 5.42 21.23 -22.78
CA SER A 238 4.87 20.06 -22.07
C SER A 238 3.42 19.81 -22.44
N ASP A 239 3.05 18.54 -22.57
CA ASP A 239 1.70 18.12 -22.87
C ASP A 239 1.30 16.88 -22.05
N ARG A 240 0.18 16.23 -22.40
CA ARG A 240 -0.29 14.99 -21.76
C ARG A 240 0.68 13.80 -21.89
N HIS A 241 1.69 13.88 -22.72
CA HIS A 241 2.67 12.81 -22.94
C HIS A 241 3.92 12.98 -22.08
N GLY A 242 4.13 14.16 -21.48
CA GLY A 242 5.22 14.38 -20.56
C GLY A 242 5.72 15.82 -20.52
N ILE A 243 6.79 16.02 -19.75
CA ILE A 243 7.47 17.29 -19.61
C ILE A 243 8.35 17.51 -20.85
N ARG A 244 8.27 18.70 -21.43
CA ARG A 244 9.14 19.17 -22.50
C ARG A 244 9.42 20.66 -22.32
N VAL A 245 10.47 20.99 -21.60
CA VAL A 245 10.95 22.37 -21.48
C VAL A 245 12.07 22.61 -22.50
N VAL A 246 11.92 23.63 -23.30
CA VAL A 246 12.85 24.00 -24.39
C VAL A 246 13.62 25.23 -24.00
N VAL A 247 14.95 25.10 -23.86
CA VAL A 247 15.87 26.20 -23.62
C VAL A 247 16.64 26.46 -24.94
N GLU A 248 16.26 27.53 -25.66
CA GLU A 248 16.89 27.90 -26.92
C GLU A 248 18.17 28.69 -26.66
N LEU A 249 19.26 28.30 -27.29
CA LEU A 249 20.59 28.93 -27.11
C LEU A 249 20.86 30.04 -28.10
N LYS A 250 21.71 31.00 -27.71
CA LYS A 250 22.27 31.97 -28.63
C LYS A 250 23.24 31.28 -29.60
N LYS A 251 23.46 31.86 -30.76
CA LYS A 251 24.22 31.27 -31.89
C LYS A 251 25.61 30.80 -31.49
N ASP A 252 26.27 31.55 -30.61
CA ASP A 252 27.67 31.33 -30.19
C ASP A 252 27.79 30.70 -28.81
N ALA A 253 26.69 30.20 -28.23
CA ALA A 253 26.70 29.61 -26.91
C ALA A 253 27.03 28.11 -26.97
N ASP A 254 27.94 27.67 -26.09
CA ASP A 254 28.23 26.26 -25.91
C ASP A 254 27.12 25.62 -24.99
N PRO A 255 26.40 24.62 -25.51
CA PRO A 255 25.31 23.98 -24.75
C PRO A 255 25.77 23.39 -23.42
N ASN A 256 26.96 22.80 -23.36
CA ASN A 256 27.46 22.17 -22.14
C ASN A 256 27.80 23.21 -21.06
N VAL A 257 28.31 24.37 -21.46
CA VAL A 257 28.57 25.46 -20.53
C VAL A 257 27.26 26.00 -19.96
N VAL A 258 26.26 26.25 -20.81
CA VAL A 258 24.95 26.72 -20.37
C VAL A 258 24.26 25.67 -19.46
N LEU A 259 24.32 24.40 -19.85
CA LEU A 259 23.75 23.31 -19.06
C LEU A 259 24.41 23.22 -17.68
N ASN A 260 25.72 23.32 -17.58
CA ASN A 260 26.43 23.33 -16.31
C ASN A 260 26.07 24.55 -15.45
N GLN A 261 25.84 25.71 -16.04
CA GLN A 261 25.37 26.91 -15.34
C GLN A 261 23.92 26.69 -14.80
N LEU A 262 23.04 26.08 -15.60
CA LEU A 262 21.69 25.73 -15.20
C LEU A 262 21.71 24.78 -14.01
N PHE A 263 22.49 23.70 -14.05
CA PHE A 263 22.62 22.77 -12.91
C PHE A 263 23.19 23.43 -11.65
N ARG A 264 24.09 24.40 -11.80
CA ARG A 264 24.73 25.08 -10.68
C ARG A 264 23.85 26.11 -10.00
N HIS A 265 23.01 26.80 -10.77
CA HIS A 265 22.30 27.98 -10.30
C HIS A 265 20.80 27.84 -10.20
N SER A 266 20.22 26.75 -10.67
CA SER A 266 18.77 26.51 -10.62
C SER A 266 18.43 25.15 -10.04
N ARG A 267 17.14 24.95 -9.75
CA ARG A 267 16.59 23.67 -9.27
C ARG A 267 16.56 22.55 -10.33
N MET A 268 17.18 22.75 -11.50
CA MET A 268 17.49 21.63 -12.41
C MET A 268 18.43 20.61 -11.76
N GLN A 269 19.11 20.98 -10.69
CA GLN A 269 19.84 20.08 -9.82
C GLN A 269 19.51 20.38 -8.36
N THR A 270 19.06 19.38 -7.61
CA THR A 270 18.72 19.51 -6.20
C THR A 270 19.37 18.43 -5.35
N THR A 271 19.49 18.67 -4.06
CA THR A 271 19.90 17.66 -3.10
C THR A 271 18.69 17.09 -2.40
N PHE A 272 18.49 15.77 -2.48
CA PHE A 272 17.49 15.08 -1.70
C PHE A 272 18.15 14.48 -0.45
N GLY A 273 17.75 14.97 0.73
CA GLY A 273 18.25 14.44 2.01
C GLY A 273 17.43 13.23 2.44
N ILE A 274 18.07 12.08 2.56
CA ILE A 274 17.39 10.84 2.99
C ILE A 274 17.48 10.71 4.50
N ILE A 275 16.35 10.47 5.15
CA ILE A 275 16.22 10.16 6.58
C ILE A 275 15.21 9.03 6.70
N MET A 276 15.67 7.80 6.91
CA MET A 276 14.82 6.62 7.01
C MET A 276 14.38 6.39 8.45
N LEU A 277 13.64 7.36 9.00
CA LEU A 277 13.03 7.28 10.32
C LEU A 277 11.65 6.68 10.21
N ALA A 278 11.38 5.61 10.96
CA ALA A 278 10.08 4.95 11.03
C ALA A 278 9.76 4.55 12.47
N LEU A 279 8.48 4.29 12.75
CA LEU A 279 8.03 3.78 14.04
C LEU A 279 8.12 2.26 14.08
N VAL A 280 8.89 1.72 15.01
CA VAL A 280 8.95 0.29 15.30
C VAL A 280 8.41 0.09 16.71
N ASN A 281 7.28 -0.58 16.85
CA ASN A 281 6.57 -0.75 18.13
C ASN A 281 6.28 0.60 18.83
N ASN A 282 5.84 1.60 18.06
CA ASN A 282 5.58 2.98 18.48
C ASN A 282 6.82 3.78 18.93
N GLU A 283 8.02 3.28 18.73
CA GLU A 283 9.27 3.99 18.99
C GLU A 283 9.89 4.49 17.68
N PRO A 284 10.28 5.79 17.57
CA PRO A 284 10.95 6.30 16.40
C PRO A 284 12.39 5.77 16.31
N LYS A 285 12.71 5.14 15.18
CA LYS A 285 14.05 4.58 14.91
C LYS A 285 14.52 4.95 13.52
N ILE A 286 15.80 5.32 13.40
CA ILE A 286 16.45 5.44 12.11
C ILE A 286 16.90 4.05 11.70
N LEU A 287 16.41 3.58 10.55
CA LEU A 287 16.62 2.22 10.09
C LEU A 287 17.45 2.22 8.80
N ASN A 288 18.34 1.27 8.66
CA ASN A 288 18.96 0.95 7.38
C ASN A 288 18.00 0.14 6.50
N ILE A 289 18.34 -0.06 5.23
CA ILE A 289 17.47 -0.77 4.28
C ILE A 289 17.15 -2.20 4.72
N LYS A 290 18.12 -2.95 5.24
CA LYS A 290 17.94 -4.31 5.75
C LYS A 290 16.96 -4.35 6.92
N SER A 291 17.05 -3.39 7.84
CA SER A 291 16.15 -3.30 9.00
C SER A 291 14.73 -2.91 8.59
N LEU A 292 14.55 -2.03 7.59
CA LEU A 292 13.22 -1.70 7.06
C LEU A 292 12.55 -2.94 6.46
N ILE A 293 13.27 -3.69 5.63
CA ILE A 293 12.78 -4.94 5.03
C ILE A 293 12.50 -5.97 6.12
N HIS A 294 13.37 -6.12 7.11
CA HIS A 294 13.16 -7.06 8.23
C HIS A 294 11.87 -6.76 8.98
N ASN A 295 11.62 -5.51 9.36
CA ASN A 295 10.40 -5.13 10.07
C ASN A 295 9.14 -5.36 9.22
N TYR A 296 9.22 -5.17 7.91
CA TYR A 296 8.13 -5.52 7.00
C TYR A 296 7.86 -7.03 6.99
N ILE A 297 8.91 -7.86 6.89
CA ILE A 297 8.78 -9.32 6.92
C ILE A 297 8.13 -9.78 8.24
N GLU A 298 8.58 -9.27 9.38
CA GLU A 298 8.02 -9.63 10.69
C GLU A 298 6.54 -9.22 10.79
N HIS A 299 6.19 -8.03 10.32
CA HIS A 299 4.79 -7.61 10.23
C HIS A 299 3.96 -8.57 9.36
N ARG A 300 4.45 -8.94 8.18
CA ARG A 300 3.74 -9.89 7.30
C ARG A 300 3.60 -11.28 7.92
N LYS A 301 4.62 -11.78 8.62
CA LYS A 301 4.54 -13.05 9.36
C LYS A 301 3.42 -13.02 10.40
N ASP A 302 3.30 -11.94 11.16
CA ASP A 302 2.25 -11.77 12.17
C ASP A 302 0.85 -11.72 11.53
N VAL A 303 0.69 -10.95 10.43
CA VAL A 303 -0.57 -10.85 9.67
C VAL A 303 -0.99 -12.22 9.13
N VAL A 304 -0.11 -12.94 8.45
CA VAL A 304 -0.41 -14.26 7.87
C VAL A 304 -0.77 -15.27 8.96
N ARG A 305 -0.03 -15.26 10.08
CA ARG A 305 -0.31 -16.12 11.23
C ARG A 305 -1.70 -15.85 11.83
N LYS A 306 -2.04 -14.57 12.07
CA LYS A 306 -3.34 -14.18 12.65
C LYS A 306 -4.50 -14.48 11.70
N ARG A 307 -4.33 -14.21 10.41
CA ARG A 307 -5.30 -14.59 9.37
C ARG A 307 -5.57 -16.08 9.39
N THR A 308 -4.50 -16.88 9.35
CA THR A 308 -4.61 -18.34 9.36
C THR A 308 -5.29 -18.86 10.62
N LEU A 309 -5.00 -18.27 11.77
CA LEU A 309 -5.68 -18.61 13.05
C LEU A 309 -7.15 -18.25 13.01
N PHE A 310 -7.52 -17.09 12.48
CA PHE A 310 -8.91 -16.68 12.31
C PHE A 310 -9.68 -17.63 11.39
N ASP A 311 -9.11 -17.98 10.24
CA ASP A 311 -9.72 -18.89 9.29
C ASP A 311 -9.81 -20.32 9.87
N LEU A 312 -8.82 -20.77 10.65
CA LEU A 312 -8.85 -22.05 11.37
C LEU A 312 -10.00 -22.09 12.37
N ASN A 313 -10.13 -21.08 13.21
CA ASN A 313 -11.20 -21.01 14.21
C ASN A 313 -12.59 -21.03 13.54
N LYS A 314 -12.75 -20.26 12.46
CA LYS A 314 -13.99 -20.23 11.67
C LYS A 314 -14.31 -21.59 11.05
N ALA A 315 -13.31 -22.25 10.47
CA ALA A 315 -13.46 -23.58 9.88
C ALA A 315 -13.81 -24.65 10.94
N GLN A 316 -13.15 -24.62 12.09
CA GLN A 316 -13.42 -25.54 13.21
C GLN A 316 -14.84 -25.35 13.77
N THR A 317 -15.27 -24.12 14.01
CA THR A 317 -16.63 -23.82 14.48
C THR A 317 -17.68 -24.33 13.48
N ARG A 318 -17.45 -24.11 12.18
CA ARG A 318 -18.37 -24.59 11.14
C ARG A 318 -18.37 -26.12 11.03
N ALA A 319 -17.21 -26.77 11.06
CA ALA A 319 -17.08 -28.22 11.02
C ALA A 319 -17.78 -28.88 12.21
N HIS A 320 -17.62 -28.31 13.42
CA HIS A 320 -18.29 -28.77 14.64
C HIS A 320 -19.81 -28.73 14.51
N ILE A 321 -20.39 -27.66 13.97
CA ILE A 321 -21.82 -27.59 13.71
C ILE A 321 -22.27 -28.65 12.71
N LEU A 322 -21.52 -28.81 11.59
CA LEU A 322 -21.86 -29.79 10.57
C LEU A 322 -21.78 -31.23 11.09
N GLU A 323 -20.83 -31.53 11.97
CA GLU A 323 -20.73 -32.83 12.66
C GLU A 323 -22.01 -33.17 13.42
N GLY A 324 -22.53 -32.23 14.22
CA GLY A 324 -23.82 -32.39 14.92
C GLY A 324 -24.99 -32.60 13.95
N LEU A 325 -25.02 -31.85 12.83
CA LEU A 325 -26.07 -32.05 11.82
C LEU A 325 -25.97 -33.42 11.14
N ILE A 326 -24.78 -33.94 10.88
CA ILE A 326 -24.57 -35.27 10.31
C ILE A 326 -25.05 -36.36 11.26
N ILE A 327 -24.79 -36.23 12.58
CA ILE A 327 -25.30 -37.15 13.62
C ILE A 327 -26.82 -37.14 13.61
N ALA A 328 -27.46 -35.96 13.60
CA ALA A 328 -28.91 -35.83 13.56
C ALA A 328 -29.51 -36.42 12.26
N LEU A 329 -28.92 -36.15 11.11
CA LEU A 329 -29.39 -36.66 9.81
C LEU A 329 -29.24 -38.19 9.71
N SER A 330 -28.23 -38.77 10.32
CA SER A 330 -28.07 -40.24 10.41
C SER A 330 -29.12 -40.91 11.30
N ASN A 331 -29.74 -40.17 12.21
CA ASN A 331 -30.74 -40.63 13.15
C ASN A 331 -32.07 -39.87 13.02
N ILE A 332 -32.43 -39.41 11.85
CA ILE A 332 -33.42 -38.37 11.62
C ILE A 332 -34.81 -38.73 12.17
N ASN A 333 -35.27 -39.97 12.03
CA ASN A 333 -36.56 -40.42 12.51
C ASN A 333 -36.67 -40.30 14.04
N ASN A 334 -35.61 -40.70 14.75
CA ASN A 334 -35.56 -40.64 16.22
C ASN A 334 -35.44 -39.17 16.69
N VAL A 335 -34.66 -38.33 16.01
CA VAL A 335 -34.52 -36.91 16.28
C VAL A 335 -35.87 -36.18 16.12
N ILE A 336 -36.60 -36.46 15.03
CA ILE A 336 -37.94 -35.85 14.80
C ILE A 336 -38.93 -36.31 15.88
N LYS A 337 -38.93 -37.59 16.23
CA LYS A 337 -39.80 -38.11 17.30
C LYS A 337 -39.50 -37.43 18.62
N LEU A 338 -38.26 -37.35 19.04
CA LEU A 338 -37.80 -36.70 20.27
C LEU A 338 -38.23 -35.22 20.30
N ILE A 339 -38.06 -34.47 19.21
CA ILE A 339 -38.46 -33.06 19.13
C ILE A 339 -39.99 -32.91 19.26
N LYS A 340 -40.77 -33.79 18.61
CA LYS A 340 -42.24 -33.73 18.67
C LYS A 340 -42.82 -34.11 20.05
N GLU A 341 -42.15 -34.99 20.78
CA GLU A 341 -42.57 -35.44 22.12
C GLU A 341 -42.12 -34.48 23.23
N SER A 342 -41.22 -33.54 22.92
CA SER A 342 -40.70 -32.56 23.88
C SER A 342 -41.73 -31.45 24.16
N LYS A 343 -41.90 -31.09 25.44
CA LYS A 343 -42.86 -30.06 25.90
C LYS A 343 -42.42 -28.62 25.57
N SER A 344 -41.12 -28.40 25.34
CA SER A 344 -40.54 -27.07 24.96
C SER A 344 -39.27 -27.26 24.20
N VAL A 345 -38.82 -26.18 23.53
CA VAL A 345 -37.55 -26.13 22.78
C VAL A 345 -36.36 -26.43 23.71
N ASP A 346 -36.39 -25.96 24.95
CA ASP A 346 -35.29 -26.19 25.90
C ASP A 346 -35.22 -27.65 26.34
N VAL A 347 -36.37 -28.29 26.55
CA VAL A 347 -36.45 -29.75 26.85
C VAL A 347 -35.93 -30.54 25.63
N ALA A 348 -36.33 -30.19 24.44
CA ALA A 348 -35.84 -30.83 23.21
C ALA A 348 -34.29 -30.68 23.08
N ARG A 349 -33.75 -29.49 23.36
CA ARG A 349 -32.30 -29.23 23.32
C ARG A 349 -31.56 -30.12 24.32
N GLN A 350 -32.01 -30.18 25.56
CA GLN A 350 -31.39 -31.01 26.61
C GLN A 350 -31.45 -32.51 26.25
N SER A 351 -32.58 -32.95 25.71
CA SER A 351 -32.74 -34.35 25.27
C SER A 351 -31.82 -34.70 24.09
N LEU A 352 -31.61 -33.79 23.14
CA LEU A 352 -30.65 -33.96 22.06
C LEU A 352 -29.21 -34.06 22.57
N ILE A 353 -28.83 -33.17 23.50
CA ILE A 353 -27.51 -33.18 24.13
C ILE A 353 -27.27 -34.53 24.83
N SER A 354 -28.23 -34.99 25.68
CA SER A 354 -28.06 -36.20 26.45
C SER A 354 -28.05 -37.47 25.60
N ASN A 355 -28.94 -37.59 24.62
CA ASN A 355 -29.08 -38.82 23.81
C ASN A 355 -28.05 -39.01 22.74
N TYR A 356 -27.47 -37.90 22.23
CA TYR A 356 -26.52 -37.93 21.10
C TYR A 356 -25.13 -37.34 21.44
N SER A 357 -24.89 -37.04 22.72
CA SER A 357 -23.63 -36.43 23.20
C SER A 357 -23.25 -35.16 22.42
N LEU A 358 -24.25 -34.32 22.11
CA LEU A 358 -24.07 -33.10 21.33
C LEU A 358 -23.72 -31.92 22.25
N THR A 359 -23.07 -30.90 21.68
CA THR A 359 -22.92 -29.62 22.39
C THR A 359 -24.18 -28.77 22.25
N THR A 360 -24.26 -27.71 23.05
CA THR A 360 -25.41 -26.79 23.03
C THR A 360 -25.56 -26.13 21.65
N GLU A 361 -24.42 -25.74 21.02
CA GLU A 361 -24.38 -25.14 19.70
C GLU A 361 -24.88 -26.12 18.63
N GLN A 362 -24.46 -27.39 18.69
CA GLN A 362 -24.91 -28.43 17.78
C GLN A 362 -26.40 -28.71 17.91
N ALA A 363 -26.89 -28.86 19.15
CA ALA A 363 -28.31 -29.09 19.42
C ALA A 363 -29.18 -27.91 18.97
N THR A 364 -28.73 -26.69 19.18
CA THR A 364 -29.41 -25.46 18.69
C THR A 364 -29.46 -25.45 17.15
N ALA A 365 -28.36 -25.74 16.49
CA ALA A 365 -28.30 -25.79 15.02
C ALA A 365 -29.22 -26.88 14.44
N ILE A 366 -29.41 -28.00 15.14
CA ILE A 366 -30.36 -29.07 14.77
C ILE A 366 -31.79 -28.55 14.86
N LEU A 367 -32.16 -27.89 15.97
CA LEU A 367 -33.49 -27.33 16.19
C LEU A 367 -33.87 -26.22 15.20
N GLU A 368 -32.89 -25.45 14.75
CA GLU A 368 -33.05 -24.39 13.76
C GLU A 368 -32.96 -24.90 12.31
N MET A 369 -32.76 -26.21 12.10
CA MET A 369 -32.58 -26.78 10.78
C MET A 369 -33.90 -26.72 9.99
N ARG A 370 -33.81 -26.14 8.77
CA ARG A 370 -34.96 -26.09 7.85
C ARG A 370 -35.27 -27.48 7.30
N LEU A 371 -36.55 -27.84 7.17
CA LEU A 371 -37.01 -29.14 6.62
C LEU A 371 -36.44 -29.45 5.23
N GLN A 372 -36.16 -28.44 4.43
CA GLN A 372 -35.53 -28.59 3.13
C GLN A 372 -34.18 -29.33 3.19
N ARG A 373 -33.42 -29.20 4.31
CA ARG A 373 -32.13 -29.87 4.50
C ARG A 373 -32.21 -31.37 4.74
N LEU A 374 -33.43 -31.90 4.91
CA LEU A 374 -33.67 -33.34 5.07
C LEU A 374 -33.62 -34.12 3.74
N THR A 375 -33.61 -33.43 2.58
CA THR A 375 -33.50 -34.10 1.27
C THR A 375 -32.14 -34.75 1.10
N SER A 376 -32.10 -35.88 0.40
CA SER A 376 -30.85 -36.63 0.17
C SER A 376 -29.74 -35.79 -0.47
N LEU A 377 -30.11 -34.89 -1.39
CA LEU A 377 -29.18 -33.98 -2.06
C LEU A 377 -28.52 -32.99 -1.06
N GLU A 378 -29.30 -32.42 -0.17
CA GLU A 378 -28.80 -31.47 0.84
C GLU A 378 -27.96 -32.19 1.91
N GLN A 379 -28.31 -33.41 2.29
CA GLN A 379 -27.50 -34.22 3.18
C GLN A 379 -26.11 -34.51 2.60
N GLU A 380 -26.05 -34.81 1.30
CA GLU A 380 -24.77 -35.06 0.63
C GLU A 380 -23.91 -33.78 0.56
N LYS A 381 -24.52 -32.64 0.31
CA LYS A 381 -23.81 -31.33 0.37
C LYS A 381 -23.21 -31.06 1.74
N ILE A 382 -23.96 -31.34 2.84
CA ILE A 382 -23.48 -31.18 4.21
C ILE A 382 -22.26 -32.08 4.47
N ARG A 383 -22.31 -33.34 4.03
CA ARG A 383 -21.17 -34.26 4.16
C ARG A 383 -19.94 -33.83 3.36
N GLN A 384 -20.14 -33.33 2.14
CA GLN A 384 -19.06 -32.83 1.29
C GLN A 384 -18.46 -31.55 1.88
N GLU A 385 -19.28 -30.60 2.37
CA GLU A 385 -18.82 -29.39 3.07
C GLU A 385 -17.97 -29.77 4.29
N HIS A 386 -18.44 -30.69 5.14
CA HIS A 386 -17.71 -31.14 6.32
C HIS A 386 -16.35 -31.75 5.94
N LYS A 387 -16.31 -32.65 4.95
CA LYS A 387 -15.08 -33.26 4.46
C LYS A 387 -14.09 -32.21 3.91
N GLY A 388 -14.59 -31.21 3.19
CA GLY A 388 -13.78 -30.08 2.69
C GLY A 388 -13.18 -29.26 3.84
N LEU A 389 -14.00 -28.95 4.88
CA LEU A 389 -13.53 -28.23 6.06
C LEU A 389 -12.47 -28.99 6.85
N LEU A 390 -12.59 -30.30 7.00
CA LEU A 390 -11.57 -31.10 7.68
C LEU A 390 -10.21 -31.01 6.98
N LYS A 391 -10.18 -31.09 5.65
CA LYS A 391 -8.96 -30.91 4.86
C LYS A 391 -8.38 -29.49 5.04
N LEU A 392 -9.24 -28.46 5.00
CA LEU A 392 -8.82 -27.08 5.22
C LEU A 392 -8.24 -26.89 6.62
N ILE A 393 -8.85 -27.48 7.65
CA ILE A 393 -8.35 -27.44 9.04
C ILE A 393 -6.96 -28.05 9.15
N GLU A 394 -6.72 -29.20 8.50
CA GLU A 394 -5.40 -29.83 8.47
C GLU A 394 -4.36 -28.94 7.78
N GLU A 395 -4.71 -28.33 6.66
CA GLU A 395 -3.85 -27.40 5.93
C GLU A 395 -3.50 -26.17 6.79
N LEU A 396 -4.50 -25.51 7.38
CA LEU A 396 -4.31 -24.34 8.23
C LEU A 396 -3.47 -24.66 9.49
N LYS A 397 -3.69 -25.81 10.13
CA LYS A 397 -2.85 -26.29 11.23
C LYS A 397 -1.39 -26.50 10.77
N SER A 398 -1.20 -27.08 9.60
CA SER A 398 0.12 -27.31 9.01
C SER A 398 0.86 -25.99 8.71
N ILE A 399 0.15 -24.93 8.28
CA ILE A 399 0.75 -23.59 8.10
C ILE A 399 1.17 -23.01 9.44
N LEU A 400 0.33 -23.09 10.48
CA LEU A 400 0.64 -22.54 11.81
C LEU A 400 1.79 -23.27 12.51
N SER A 401 1.96 -24.55 12.26
CA SER A 401 3.03 -25.37 12.86
C SER A 401 4.39 -25.24 12.15
N ASN A 402 4.44 -24.68 10.94
CA ASN A 402 5.65 -24.58 10.14
C ASN A 402 5.94 -23.15 9.71
N PRO A 403 6.91 -22.46 10.35
CA PRO A 403 7.29 -21.09 9.99
C PRO A 403 7.68 -20.92 8.51
N GLN A 404 8.28 -21.96 7.89
CA GLN A 404 8.67 -21.90 6.48
C GLN A 404 7.45 -21.76 5.56
N LYS A 405 6.33 -22.42 5.85
CA LYS A 405 5.09 -22.27 5.08
C LYS A 405 4.53 -20.86 5.11
N ILE A 406 4.68 -20.15 6.25
CA ILE A 406 4.29 -18.75 6.35
C ILE A 406 5.16 -17.88 5.42
N LEU A 407 6.48 -18.12 5.40
CA LEU A 407 7.40 -17.42 4.50
C LEU A 407 7.10 -17.72 3.02
N ASP A 408 6.79 -18.96 2.69
CA ASP A 408 6.43 -19.36 1.32
C ASP A 408 5.13 -18.68 0.85
N ILE A 409 4.14 -18.52 1.75
CA ILE A 409 2.92 -17.75 1.47
C ILE A 409 3.27 -16.27 1.20
N ILE A 410 4.11 -15.66 2.04
CA ILE A 410 4.52 -14.26 1.86
C ILE A 410 5.24 -14.10 0.51
N LYS A 411 6.17 -15.00 0.15
CA LYS A 411 6.86 -14.97 -1.15
C LYS A 411 5.89 -15.09 -2.32
N LYS A 412 4.89 -15.96 -2.22
CA LYS A 412 3.86 -16.10 -3.24
C LYS A 412 3.05 -14.81 -3.40
N GLU A 413 2.54 -14.26 -2.30
CA GLU A 413 1.77 -13.01 -2.31
C GLU A 413 2.57 -11.83 -2.90
N LEU A 414 3.86 -11.74 -2.59
CA LEU A 414 4.74 -10.72 -3.15
C LEU A 414 4.96 -10.89 -4.66
N ASN A 415 5.13 -12.13 -5.13
CA ASN A 415 5.25 -12.41 -6.56
C ASN A 415 3.95 -12.10 -7.31
N ASP A 416 2.79 -12.36 -6.71
CA ASP A 416 1.49 -12.00 -7.29
C ASP A 416 1.32 -10.47 -7.39
N LEU A 417 1.86 -9.69 -6.44
CA LEU A 417 1.89 -8.21 -6.51
C LEU A 417 2.81 -7.67 -7.61
N LYS A 418 3.83 -8.42 -8.00
CA LYS A 418 4.80 -8.02 -9.03
C LYS A 418 4.23 -8.14 -10.45
N GLN A 419 3.21 -8.98 -10.66
CA GLN A 419 2.51 -9.19 -11.94
C GLN A 419 1.45 -8.13 -12.19
#